data_26684763e73363351f0e5192bf79d8f5
#
_entry.id   26684763e73363351f0e5192bf79d8f5
#
_cell.length_a   1.000
_cell.length_b   1.000
_cell.length_c   1.000
_cell.angle_alpha   90.00
_cell.angle_beta   90.00
_cell.angle_gamma   90.00
#
_symmetry.space_group_name_H-M   'P 1'
#
loop_
_entity.id
_entity.type
_entity.pdbx_description
1 polymer ?
#
loop_
_entity_poly.entity_id
_entity_poly.type
_entity_poly.pdbx_seq_one_letter_code
_entity_poly.pdbx_strand_id
1 'polypeptide(L)'
;KRIAKNEIIPSIQSYSMQPNTMQKSFVYNLCNLRKQGIDKALLISATGTGKTYASAFAMRELGFKRVLFLVHRNQIAKQAKKSFENVFGSRIKTGLVSGAYHDYDAEFVFATVQTLSKDEHLHHFSKDYFDACIYDEAHHTSANSYKKIMDYFTPQFTLGMTATPDKRDDNMEGRNIYEIFHHNIAYEIRLQQAMEEDLLCPFHYFGITDLQTVSDAGKSHEEQLEHFRYLTCDDRVNYVMKQANYFGYSGDRVKGLIFCSRIDEARELSRKFNERGWRTLVLSGADSEEARAEAIERLVMDVTSEEDDYLDYLITVDIFSEGTDIVEVNQVIMLRPTQSPIVFVQQLGRGLRKHSEKEYVVILDFIGNYKNNFMIPIALSGDRTYNKDTIRRYVMEGARVIPGSSSIHFDEISKKRIYEAIDKLSTPKKMLIEKYIKTVNLYKEHYQGKALNQKVKQVINQKTKVKLNTSLDSSKLNQVNVYFNFLNYALLAGGVYCMTMILASLNQEGVRKRTIMS
;
A
#
# COMPACT_ATOMS: atom_id res chain seq x y z
N LYS A 1 -23.80 -29.32 -42.28
CA LYS A 1 -23.04 -29.25 -41.03
C LYS A 1 -23.53 -28.02 -40.24
N ARG A 2 -24.64 -28.19 -39.52
CA ARG A 2 -25.11 -27.30 -38.49
C ARG A 2 -24.47 -27.78 -37.20
N ILE A 3 -23.36 -27.23 -36.81
CA ILE A 3 -22.79 -27.39 -35.50
C ILE A 3 -23.38 -26.26 -34.67
N ALA A 4 -24.04 -26.67 -33.64
CA ALA A 4 -24.63 -25.95 -32.53
C ALA A 4 -24.07 -24.54 -32.29
N LYS A 5 -24.86 -23.54 -32.65
CA LYS A 5 -24.70 -22.15 -32.27
C LYS A 5 -25.32 -21.87 -30.88
N ASN A 6 -25.78 -22.92 -30.18
CA ASN A 6 -26.62 -22.77 -28.99
C ASN A 6 -25.94 -23.18 -27.68
N GLU A 7 -24.64 -23.52 -27.65
CA GLU A 7 -23.95 -23.91 -26.39
C GLU A 7 -22.92 -22.91 -25.89
N ILE A 8 -22.81 -21.76 -26.51
CA ILE A 8 -21.89 -20.72 -26.01
C ILE A 8 -22.73 -19.54 -25.59
N ILE A 9 -22.78 -19.33 -24.25
CA ILE A 9 -23.18 -18.12 -23.57
C ILE A 9 -24.67 -17.99 -23.16
N PRO A 10 -25.19 -18.83 -22.28
CA PRO A 10 -26.34 -18.46 -21.46
C PRO A 10 -25.91 -17.64 -20.21
N SER A 11 -24.65 -17.77 -19.75
CA SER A 11 -24.26 -17.22 -18.46
C SER A 11 -23.98 -15.71 -18.47
N ILE A 12 -23.43 -15.17 -19.57
CA ILE A 12 -23.04 -13.75 -19.62
C ILE A 12 -24.26 -12.82 -19.72
N GLN A 13 -25.30 -13.21 -20.42
CA GLN A 13 -26.52 -12.40 -20.57
C GLN A 13 -27.38 -12.31 -19.29
N SER A 14 -27.12 -13.16 -18.31
CA SER A 14 -27.91 -13.24 -17.06
C SER A 14 -27.33 -12.46 -15.89
N TYR A 15 -26.15 -11.86 -16.03
CA TYR A 15 -25.52 -11.03 -15.00
C TYR A 15 -25.67 -9.55 -15.33
N SER A 16 -26.17 -8.77 -14.37
CA SER A 16 -26.36 -7.33 -14.53
C SER A 16 -25.03 -6.54 -14.59
N MET A 17 -23.99 -7.08 -13.96
CA MET A 17 -22.69 -6.42 -13.85
C MET A 17 -21.65 -7.06 -14.77
N GLN A 18 -20.95 -6.22 -15.55
CA GLN A 18 -19.90 -6.62 -16.49
C GLN A 18 -18.52 -6.18 -16.00
N PRO A 19 -17.47 -7.00 -16.20
CA PRO A 19 -16.10 -6.62 -15.85
C PRO A 19 -15.58 -5.50 -16.76
N ASN A 20 -14.79 -4.58 -16.19
CA ASN A 20 -14.04 -3.57 -16.93
C ASN A 20 -12.83 -4.20 -17.66
N THR A 21 -12.08 -3.38 -18.42
CA THR A 21 -10.94 -3.84 -19.24
C THR A 21 -9.88 -4.56 -18.44
N MET A 22 -9.45 -3.99 -17.33
CA MET A 22 -8.46 -4.60 -16.42
C MET A 22 -8.96 -5.93 -15.85
N GLN A 23 -10.21 -5.96 -15.39
CA GLN A 23 -10.82 -7.17 -14.81
C GLN A 23 -10.93 -8.29 -15.84
N LYS A 24 -11.28 -7.97 -17.10
CA LYS A 24 -11.30 -8.93 -18.20
C LYS A 24 -9.91 -9.53 -18.47
N SER A 25 -8.89 -8.67 -18.56
CA SER A 25 -7.51 -9.09 -18.78
C SER A 25 -6.99 -9.97 -17.65
N PHE A 26 -7.26 -9.58 -16.40
CA PHE A 26 -6.93 -10.37 -15.22
C PHE A 26 -7.58 -11.75 -15.24
N VAL A 27 -8.91 -11.80 -15.45
CA VAL A 27 -9.66 -13.06 -15.49
C VAL A 27 -9.14 -13.99 -16.59
N TYR A 28 -8.90 -13.45 -17.79
CA TYR A 28 -8.32 -14.20 -18.90
C TYR A 28 -6.97 -14.82 -18.56
N ASN A 29 -6.06 -14.01 -18.03
CA ASN A 29 -4.73 -14.48 -17.62
C ASN A 29 -4.81 -15.54 -16.52
N LEU A 30 -5.69 -15.33 -15.52
CA LEU A 30 -5.88 -16.27 -14.45
C LEU A 30 -6.41 -17.63 -14.93
N CYS A 31 -7.38 -17.62 -15.85
CA CYS A 31 -7.87 -18.83 -16.49
C CYS A 31 -6.77 -19.59 -17.26
N ASN A 32 -5.85 -18.87 -17.92
CA ASN A 32 -4.72 -19.48 -18.60
C ASN A 32 -3.71 -20.10 -17.61
N LEU A 33 -3.41 -19.43 -16.51
CA LEU A 33 -2.57 -19.99 -15.45
C LEU A 33 -3.18 -21.27 -14.85
N ARG A 34 -4.49 -21.28 -14.62
CA ARG A 34 -5.21 -22.47 -14.15
C ARG A 34 -5.15 -23.64 -15.14
N LYS A 35 -5.27 -23.40 -16.44
CA LYS A 35 -5.11 -24.42 -17.49
C LYS A 35 -3.69 -25.03 -17.49
N GLN A 36 -2.69 -24.29 -17.05
CA GLN A 36 -1.31 -24.75 -16.89
C GLN A 36 -1.08 -25.51 -15.56
N GLY A 37 -2.13 -25.71 -14.74
CA GLY A 37 -2.02 -26.40 -13.46
C GLY A 37 -1.51 -25.54 -12.29
N ILE A 38 -1.43 -24.23 -12.48
CA ILE A 38 -0.95 -23.30 -11.43
C ILE A 38 -2.05 -23.13 -10.38
N ASP A 39 -1.68 -23.34 -9.11
CA ASP A 39 -2.56 -23.34 -7.95
C ASP A 39 -2.47 -22.05 -7.10
N LYS A 40 -1.47 -21.20 -7.35
CA LYS A 40 -1.29 -19.91 -6.64
C LYS A 40 -0.95 -18.80 -7.59
N ALA A 41 -1.62 -17.64 -7.45
CA ALA A 41 -1.31 -16.47 -8.26
C ALA A 41 -1.53 -15.15 -7.50
N LEU A 42 -0.90 -14.07 -8.00
CA LEU A 42 -1.02 -12.71 -7.50
C LEU A 42 -1.78 -11.82 -8.48
N LEU A 43 -2.66 -10.98 -7.93
CA LEU A 43 -3.15 -9.77 -8.57
C LEU A 43 -2.48 -8.57 -7.90
N ILE A 44 -1.61 -7.89 -8.62
CA ILE A 44 -1.01 -6.64 -8.18
C ILE A 44 -1.75 -5.51 -8.88
N SER A 45 -2.48 -4.71 -8.11
CA SER A 45 -3.34 -3.68 -8.71
C SER A 45 -3.47 -2.46 -7.80
N ALA A 46 -3.34 -1.29 -8.39
CA ALA A 46 -3.47 -0.02 -7.68
C ALA A 46 -4.78 0.06 -6.88
N THR A 47 -4.78 0.85 -5.81
CA THR A 47 -5.99 1.11 -5.03
C THR A 47 -7.03 1.82 -5.92
N GLY A 48 -8.30 1.44 -5.80
CA GLY A 48 -9.37 2.06 -6.59
C GLY A 48 -9.70 1.40 -7.92
N THR A 49 -8.89 0.47 -8.44
CA THR A 49 -9.10 -0.20 -9.73
C THR A 49 -10.16 -1.31 -9.72
N GLY A 50 -10.71 -1.67 -8.54
CA GLY A 50 -11.75 -2.68 -8.41
C GLY A 50 -11.24 -4.12 -8.23
N LYS A 51 -10.16 -4.32 -7.47
CA LYS A 51 -9.58 -5.65 -7.15
C LYS A 51 -10.62 -6.65 -6.62
N THR A 52 -11.50 -6.23 -5.71
CA THR A 52 -12.52 -7.10 -5.11
C THR A 52 -13.50 -7.60 -6.17
N TYR A 53 -13.95 -6.72 -7.07
CA TYR A 53 -14.78 -7.12 -8.21
C TYR A 53 -14.02 -8.03 -9.18
N ALA A 54 -12.75 -7.75 -9.45
CA ALA A 54 -11.90 -8.59 -10.29
C ALA A 54 -11.84 -10.03 -9.75
N SER A 55 -11.65 -10.18 -8.43
CA SER A 55 -11.64 -11.51 -7.79
C SER A 55 -13.01 -12.21 -7.86
N ALA A 56 -14.11 -11.46 -7.68
CA ALA A 56 -15.46 -12.02 -7.80
C ALA A 56 -15.72 -12.53 -9.23
N PHE A 57 -15.38 -11.76 -10.26
CA PHE A 57 -15.47 -12.20 -11.64
C PHE A 57 -14.60 -13.43 -11.93
N ALA A 58 -13.38 -13.46 -11.37
CA ALA A 58 -12.47 -14.60 -11.53
C ALA A 58 -13.04 -15.88 -10.90
N MET A 59 -13.58 -15.81 -9.68
CA MET A 59 -14.18 -16.97 -9.02
C MET A 59 -15.41 -17.47 -9.78
N ARG A 60 -16.18 -16.55 -10.35
CA ARG A 60 -17.33 -16.89 -11.21
C ARG A 60 -16.91 -17.64 -12.47
N GLU A 61 -15.93 -17.12 -13.21
CA GLU A 61 -15.46 -17.72 -14.47
C GLU A 61 -14.74 -19.06 -14.25
N LEU A 62 -14.03 -19.22 -13.13
CA LEU A 62 -13.37 -20.47 -12.74
C LEU A 62 -14.34 -21.51 -12.16
N GLY A 63 -15.58 -21.13 -11.85
CA GLY A 63 -16.64 -22.02 -11.41
C GLY A 63 -16.47 -22.57 -9.98
N PHE A 64 -15.68 -21.92 -9.13
CA PHE A 64 -15.51 -22.30 -7.74
C PHE A 64 -16.82 -22.13 -6.98
N LYS A 65 -17.16 -23.13 -6.14
CA LYS A 65 -18.41 -23.17 -5.39
C LYS A 65 -18.25 -22.76 -3.94
N ARG A 66 -17.08 -23.01 -3.36
CA ARG A 66 -16.77 -22.67 -1.97
C ARG A 66 -15.53 -21.80 -1.92
N VAL A 67 -15.71 -20.55 -1.55
CA VAL A 67 -14.66 -19.53 -1.57
C VAL A 67 -14.48 -18.90 -0.21
N LEU A 68 -13.24 -18.86 0.28
CA LEU A 68 -12.85 -18.07 1.45
C LEU A 68 -12.24 -16.75 0.99
N PHE A 69 -12.76 -15.63 1.47
CA PHE A 69 -12.22 -14.29 1.26
C PHE A 69 -11.70 -13.73 2.58
N LEU A 70 -10.40 -13.54 2.68
CA LEU A 70 -9.72 -13.13 3.90
C LEU A 70 -9.29 -11.66 3.84
N VAL A 71 -9.62 -10.93 4.89
CA VAL A 71 -9.31 -9.50 5.04
C VAL A 71 -8.82 -9.18 6.45
N HIS A 72 -8.35 -7.96 6.62
CA HIS A 72 -7.82 -7.47 7.90
C HIS A 72 -8.90 -6.86 8.81
N ARG A 73 -9.98 -6.31 8.25
CA ARG A 73 -11.03 -5.55 8.96
C ARG A 73 -12.42 -6.02 8.59
N ASN A 74 -13.32 -6.00 9.59
CA ASN A 74 -14.73 -6.41 9.44
C ASN A 74 -15.46 -5.60 8.36
N GLN A 75 -15.25 -4.29 8.31
CA GLN A 75 -15.88 -3.43 7.30
C GLN A 75 -15.49 -3.84 5.87
N ILE A 76 -14.22 -4.21 5.64
CA ILE A 76 -13.77 -4.71 4.33
C ILE A 76 -14.43 -6.05 4.01
N ALA A 77 -14.60 -6.94 5.00
CA ALA A 77 -15.30 -8.20 4.80
C ALA A 77 -16.75 -7.98 4.35
N LYS A 78 -17.47 -7.05 4.99
CA LYS A 78 -18.83 -6.66 4.61
C LYS A 78 -18.90 -6.07 3.20
N GLN A 79 -17.97 -5.19 2.85
CA GLN A 79 -17.89 -4.59 1.50
C GLN A 79 -17.56 -5.64 0.43
N ALA A 80 -16.63 -6.54 0.71
CA ALA A 80 -16.26 -7.63 -0.18
C ALA A 80 -17.47 -8.56 -0.41
N LYS A 81 -18.17 -8.95 0.67
CA LYS A 81 -19.41 -9.72 0.59
C LYS A 81 -20.42 -9.05 -0.34
N LYS A 82 -20.73 -7.76 -0.14
CA LYS A 82 -21.64 -7.00 -1.01
C LYS A 82 -21.17 -6.95 -2.47
N SER A 83 -19.86 -6.82 -2.71
CA SER A 83 -19.31 -6.82 -4.07
C SER A 83 -19.50 -8.17 -4.78
N PHE A 84 -19.32 -9.27 -4.06
CA PHE A 84 -19.58 -10.61 -4.59
C PHE A 84 -21.07 -10.84 -4.84
N GLU A 85 -21.95 -10.43 -3.93
CA GLU A 85 -23.41 -10.47 -4.12
C GLU A 85 -23.85 -9.68 -5.36
N ASN A 86 -23.25 -8.52 -5.62
CA ASN A 86 -23.51 -7.74 -6.84
C ASN A 86 -23.09 -8.49 -8.12
N VAL A 87 -22.00 -9.28 -8.09
CA VAL A 87 -21.52 -10.04 -9.25
C VAL A 87 -22.29 -11.33 -9.47
N PHE A 88 -22.64 -12.03 -8.40
CA PHE A 88 -23.28 -13.35 -8.46
C PHE A 88 -24.82 -13.29 -8.36
N GLY A 89 -25.38 -12.23 -7.80
CA GLY A 89 -26.79 -12.15 -7.46
C GLY A 89 -27.14 -13.15 -6.35
N SER A 90 -28.35 -13.69 -6.41
CA SER A 90 -28.88 -14.70 -5.45
C SER A 90 -28.34 -16.13 -5.65
N ARG A 91 -27.31 -16.31 -6.50
CA ARG A 91 -26.83 -17.66 -6.88
C ARG A 91 -25.81 -18.25 -5.92
N ILE A 92 -25.36 -17.49 -4.94
CA ILE A 92 -24.41 -17.93 -3.92
C ILE A 92 -24.97 -17.64 -2.54
N LYS A 93 -24.68 -18.53 -1.58
CA LYS A 93 -24.94 -18.28 -0.16
C LYS A 93 -23.69 -17.66 0.45
N THR A 94 -23.79 -16.40 0.85
CA THR A 94 -22.69 -15.64 1.46
C THR A 94 -22.79 -15.59 2.97
N GLY A 95 -21.67 -15.60 3.66
CA GLY A 95 -21.62 -15.49 5.12
C GLY A 95 -20.43 -14.67 5.62
N LEU A 96 -20.52 -14.19 6.84
CA LEU A 96 -19.48 -13.46 7.55
C LEU A 96 -18.94 -14.27 8.72
N VAL A 97 -17.60 -14.33 8.86
CA VAL A 97 -16.91 -14.84 10.04
C VAL A 97 -15.96 -13.75 10.55
N SER A 98 -16.55 -12.83 11.35
CA SER A 98 -15.82 -11.64 11.80
C SER A 98 -16.51 -11.03 13.03
N GLY A 99 -15.77 -10.85 14.12
CA GLY A 99 -16.29 -10.29 15.36
C GLY A 99 -17.46 -11.13 15.90
N ALA A 100 -18.67 -10.56 15.92
CA ALA A 100 -19.89 -11.22 16.38
C ALA A 100 -20.60 -12.06 15.29
N TYR A 101 -20.11 -12.06 14.06
CA TYR A 101 -20.72 -12.80 12.95
C TYR A 101 -20.04 -14.15 12.77
N HIS A 102 -20.82 -15.24 12.75
CA HIS A 102 -20.31 -16.63 12.71
C HIS A 102 -21.10 -17.51 11.73
N ASP A 103 -21.18 -17.08 10.46
CA ASP A 103 -21.95 -17.76 9.41
C ASP A 103 -21.10 -18.87 8.75
N TYR A 104 -20.97 -20.01 9.41
CA TYR A 104 -20.12 -21.10 8.93
C TYR A 104 -20.71 -21.92 7.78
N ASP A 105 -22.03 -21.93 7.60
CA ASP A 105 -22.74 -22.74 6.60
C ASP A 105 -22.84 -22.08 5.23
N ALA A 106 -22.07 -21.03 4.98
CA ALA A 106 -22.06 -20.31 3.72
C ALA A 106 -21.11 -20.93 2.69
N GLU A 107 -21.47 -20.81 1.42
CA GLU A 107 -20.61 -21.24 0.30
C GLU A 107 -19.44 -20.27 0.11
N PHE A 108 -19.75 -18.96 0.20
CA PHE A 108 -18.75 -17.88 0.11
C PHE A 108 -18.62 -17.23 1.49
N VAL A 109 -17.52 -17.48 2.15
CA VAL A 109 -17.22 -17.00 3.50
C VAL A 109 -16.26 -15.82 3.43
N PHE A 110 -16.69 -14.69 3.98
CA PHE A 110 -15.88 -13.48 4.13
C PHE A 110 -15.44 -13.39 5.58
N ALA A 111 -14.13 -13.49 5.82
CA ALA A 111 -13.62 -13.61 7.17
C ALA A 111 -12.52 -12.59 7.48
N THR A 112 -12.47 -12.14 8.74
CA THR A 112 -11.28 -11.43 9.22
C THR A 112 -10.25 -12.43 9.70
N VAL A 113 -8.98 -12.15 9.40
CA VAL A 113 -7.85 -12.98 9.81
C VAL A 113 -7.80 -13.14 11.34
N GLN A 114 -8.09 -12.06 12.09
CA GLN A 114 -8.08 -12.08 13.56
C GLN A 114 -9.13 -13.05 14.13
N THR A 115 -10.28 -13.16 13.49
CA THR A 115 -11.32 -14.10 13.94
C THR A 115 -10.99 -15.51 13.48
N LEU A 116 -10.77 -15.72 12.18
CA LEU A 116 -10.59 -17.05 11.62
C LEU A 116 -9.29 -17.75 12.08
N SER A 117 -8.24 -17.02 12.48
CA SER A 117 -7.00 -17.61 13.01
C SER A 117 -7.13 -18.25 14.39
N LYS A 118 -8.25 -18.04 15.11
CA LYS A 118 -8.54 -18.73 16.36
C LYS A 118 -9.00 -20.16 16.07
N ASP A 119 -8.54 -21.11 16.87
CA ASP A 119 -8.83 -22.54 16.66
C ASP A 119 -10.33 -22.87 16.68
N GLU A 120 -11.09 -22.20 17.54
CA GLU A 120 -12.54 -22.33 17.64
C GLU A 120 -13.28 -22.01 16.33
N HIS A 121 -12.79 -21.06 15.54
CA HIS A 121 -13.39 -20.69 14.25
C HIS A 121 -12.77 -21.47 13.08
N LEU A 122 -11.45 -21.68 13.13
CA LEU A 122 -10.71 -22.36 12.07
C LEU A 122 -11.17 -23.81 11.88
N HIS A 123 -11.37 -24.53 12.99
CA HIS A 123 -11.72 -25.94 12.99
C HIS A 123 -13.21 -26.21 12.71
N HIS A 124 -14.05 -25.18 12.55
CA HIS A 124 -15.42 -25.37 12.01
C HIS A 124 -15.40 -25.84 10.56
N PHE A 125 -14.33 -25.55 9.83
CA PHE A 125 -14.18 -25.95 8.44
C PHE A 125 -13.20 -27.12 8.33
N SER A 126 -13.49 -28.12 7.49
CA SER A 126 -12.50 -29.12 7.10
C SER A 126 -11.39 -28.45 6.27
N LYS A 127 -10.20 -29.08 6.23
CA LYS A 127 -9.04 -28.51 5.53
C LYS A 127 -9.29 -28.29 4.03
N ASP A 128 -10.13 -29.10 3.44
CA ASP A 128 -10.53 -29.14 2.02
C ASP A 128 -11.88 -28.47 1.76
N TYR A 129 -12.44 -27.75 2.76
CA TYR A 129 -13.78 -27.17 2.64
C TYR A 129 -13.86 -26.15 1.50
N PHE A 130 -12.85 -25.32 1.31
CA PHE A 130 -12.85 -24.27 0.30
C PHE A 130 -12.13 -24.71 -0.99
N ASP A 131 -12.78 -24.50 -2.14
CA ASP A 131 -12.17 -24.69 -3.45
C ASP A 131 -11.10 -23.63 -3.73
N ALA A 132 -11.35 -22.39 -3.29
CA ALA A 132 -10.44 -21.27 -3.46
C ALA A 132 -10.35 -20.40 -2.20
N CYS A 133 -9.12 -19.91 -1.92
CA CYS A 133 -8.85 -18.92 -0.88
C CYS A 133 -8.31 -17.65 -1.50
N ILE A 134 -8.91 -16.51 -1.14
CA ILE A 134 -8.51 -15.17 -1.57
C ILE A 134 -7.96 -14.41 -0.37
N TYR A 135 -6.76 -13.89 -0.51
CA TYR A 135 -6.06 -13.09 0.50
C TYR A 135 -5.98 -11.64 0.03
N ASP A 136 -6.83 -10.78 0.57
CA ASP A 136 -6.73 -9.34 0.31
C ASP A 136 -5.63 -8.72 1.18
N GLU A 137 -5.00 -7.66 0.66
CA GLU A 137 -3.77 -7.07 1.20
C GLU A 137 -2.70 -8.15 1.49
N ALA A 138 -2.46 -8.99 0.48
CA ALA A 138 -1.61 -10.18 0.56
C ALA A 138 -0.17 -9.89 1.02
N HIS A 139 0.28 -8.63 1.04
CA HIS A 139 1.56 -8.25 1.64
C HIS A 139 1.62 -8.54 3.16
N HIS A 140 0.47 -8.76 3.83
CA HIS A 140 0.39 -9.21 5.21
C HIS A 140 0.45 -10.73 5.39
N THR A 141 0.46 -11.53 4.31
CA THR A 141 0.45 -13.02 4.40
C THR A 141 1.68 -13.60 5.12
N SER A 142 2.73 -12.82 5.28
CA SER A 142 3.88 -13.16 6.10
C SER A 142 3.63 -13.16 7.62
N ALA A 143 2.52 -12.58 8.09
CA ALA A 143 2.18 -12.58 9.52
C ALA A 143 1.72 -13.97 9.98
N ASN A 144 2.03 -14.32 11.24
CA ASN A 144 1.76 -15.64 11.79
C ASN A 144 0.28 -16.08 11.69
N SER A 145 -0.65 -15.16 11.86
CA SER A 145 -2.09 -15.44 11.77
C SER A 145 -2.54 -15.78 10.35
N TYR A 146 -2.01 -15.08 9.33
CA TYR A 146 -2.25 -15.41 7.93
C TYR A 146 -1.64 -16.77 7.57
N LYS A 147 -0.39 -17.00 7.99
CA LYS A 147 0.32 -18.24 7.74
C LYS A 147 -0.42 -19.42 8.35
N LYS A 148 -0.93 -19.31 9.59
CA LYS A 148 -1.72 -20.35 10.24
C LYS A 148 -2.93 -20.77 9.41
N ILE A 149 -3.67 -19.80 8.85
CA ILE A 149 -4.84 -20.07 8.00
C ILE A 149 -4.41 -20.70 6.66
N MET A 150 -3.34 -20.18 6.05
CA MET A 150 -2.82 -20.67 4.76
C MET A 150 -2.26 -22.09 4.87
N ASP A 151 -1.62 -22.43 5.99
CA ASP A 151 -1.09 -23.77 6.26
C ASP A 151 -2.19 -24.79 6.65
N TYR A 152 -3.34 -24.30 7.15
CA TYR A 152 -4.46 -25.15 7.52
C TYR A 152 -5.29 -25.62 6.33
N PHE A 153 -5.69 -24.70 5.43
CA PHE A 153 -6.53 -25.04 4.29
C PHE A 153 -5.73 -25.56 3.10
N THR A 154 -6.32 -26.49 2.37
CA THR A 154 -5.76 -27.11 1.15
C THR A 154 -6.65 -26.84 -0.07
N PRO A 155 -6.83 -25.55 -0.47
CA PRO A 155 -7.70 -25.21 -1.58
C PRO A 155 -7.09 -25.64 -2.93
N GLN A 156 -7.94 -25.80 -3.94
CA GLN A 156 -7.49 -26.05 -5.32
C GLN A 156 -6.80 -24.81 -5.91
N PHE A 157 -7.10 -23.62 -5.37
CA PHE A 157 -6.52 -22.37 -5.84
C PHE A 157 -6.39 -21.33 -4.74
N THR A 158 -5.28 -20.59 -4.76
CA THR A 158 -5.02 -19.47 -3.84
C THR A 158 -4.73 -18.20 -4.62
N LEU A 159 -5.51 -17.14 -4.38
CA LEU A 159 -5.32 -15.82 -4.95
C LEU A 159 -4.84 -14.83 -3.90
N GLY A 160 -3.69 -14.21 -4.12
CA GLY A 160 -3.25 -13.03 -3.37
C GLY A 160 -3.58 -11.76 -4.12
N MET A 161 -4.07 -10.74 -3.43
CA MET A 161 -4.32 -9.42 -4.00
C MET A 161 -3.62 -8.35 -3.19
N THR A 162 -2.94 -7.41 -3.85
CA THR A 162 -2.32 -6.27 -3.18
C THR A 162 -2.08 -5.11 -4.14
N ALA A 163 -2.10 -3.89 -3.60
CA ALA A 163 -1.61 -2.70 -4.32
C ALA A 163 -0.10 -2.50 -4.13
N THR A 164 0.47 -3.09 -3.09
CA THR A 164 1.81 -2.77 -2.57
C THR A 164 2.61 -4.03 -2.27
N PRO A 165 2.97 -4.82 -3.29
CA PRO A 165 3.67 -6.10 -3.09
C PRO A 165 5.06 -5.95 -2.49
N ASP A 166 5.63 -4.73 -2.57
CA ASP A 166 6.98 -4.44 -2.07
C ASP A 166 6.98 -3.95 -0.61
N LYS A 167 5.80 -3.88 0.02
CA LYS A 167 5.70 -3.55 1.45
C LYS A 167 6.28 -4.70 2.25
N ARG A 168 7.44 -4.46 2.85
CA ARG A 168 8.12 -5.40 3.73
C ARG A 168 8.48 -4.70 5.02
N ASP A 169 8.05 -5.26 6.12
CA ASP A 169 8.43 -4.78 7.45
C ASP A 169 9.75 -5.41 7.91
N ASP A 170 10.14 -6.55 7.29
CA ASP A 170 11.39 -7.25 7.54
C ASP A 170 11.93 -7.94 6.26
N ASN A 171 13.22 -8.28 6.27
CA ASN A 171 13.86 -9.04 5.19
C ASN A 171 13.94 -10.54 5.52
N MET A 172 12.99 -11.10 6.27
CA MET A 172 13.00 -12.51 6.64
C MET A 172 12.60 -13.38 5.46
N GLU A 173 13.31 -14.49 5.28
CA GLU A 173 13.03 -15.51 4.29
C GLU A 173 11.65 -16.13 4.50
N GLY A 174 10.96 -16.48 3.41
CA GLY A 174 9.59 -17.00 3.46
C GLY A 174 8.51 -15.95 3.75
N ARG A 175 8.86 -14.68 3.81
CA ARG A 175 7.94 -13.55 3.97
C ARG A 175 7.83 -12.68 2.72
N ASN A 176 8.42 -13.13 1.62
CA ASN A 176 8.27 -12.49 0.33
C ASN A 176 6.98 -12.95 -0.34
N ILE A 177 6.06 -12.03 -0.57
CA ILE A 177 4.79 -12.33 -1.23
C ILE A 177 4.99 -13.02 -2.60
N TYR A 178 5.99 -12.64 -3.35
CA TYR A 178 6.30 -13.27 -4.63
C TYR A 178 6.70 -14.75 -4.46
N GLU A 179 7.47 -15.08 -3.42
CA GLU A 179 7.84 -16.47 -3.09
C GLU A 179 6.63 -17.27 -2.61
N ILE A 180 5.79 -16.69 -1.74
CA ILE A 180 4.56 -17.33 -1.22
C ILE A 180 3.63 -17.74 -2.36
N PHE A 181 3.54 -16.93 -3.42
CA PHE A 181 2.73 -17.17 -4.60
C PHE A 181 3.52 -17.69 -5.81
N HIS A 182 4.71 -18.27 -5.57
CA HIS A 182 5.56 -18.95 -6.56
C HIS A 182 5.90 -18.06 -7.77
N HIS A 183 5.98 -16.73 -7.58
CA HIS A 183 6.21 -15.73 -8.63
C HIS A 183 5.16 -15.70 -9.74
N ASN A 184 4.00 -16.33 -9.55
CA ASN A 184 2.93 -16.34 -10.52
C ASN A 184 2.11 -15.04 -10.43
N ILE A 185 2.33 -14.11 -11.32
CA ILE A 185 1.57 -12.85 -11.41
C ILE A 185 0.53 -13.01 -12.51
N ALA A 186 -0.76 -13.07 -12.12
CA ALA A 186 -1.87 -13.14 -13.07
C ALA A 186 -2.06 -11.81 -13.78
N TYR A 187 -1.92 -10.70 -13.05
CA TYR A 187 -1.99 -9.36 -13.64
C TYR A 187 -1.30 -8.34 -12.72
N GLU A 188 -0.66 -7.37 -13.33
CA GLU A 188 -0.06 -6.24 -12.62
C GLU A 188 -0.47 -4.94 -13.30
N ILE A 189 -1.06 -4.02 -12.53
CA ILE A 189 -1.37 -2.67 -12.95
C ILE A 189 -1.05 -1.68 -11.84
N ARG A 190 -0.13 -0.79 -12.10
CA ARG A 190 0.32 0.24 -11.17
C ARG A 190 -0.47 1.53 -11.35
N LEU A 191 -0.29 2.49 -10.43
CA LEU A 191 -1.03 3.75 -10.41
C LEU A 191 -0.99 4.47 -11.77
N GLN A 192 0.18 4.64 -12.37
CA GLN A 192 0.32 5.33 -13.65
C GLN A 192 -0.44 4.62 -14.77
N GLN A 193 -0.24 3.32 -14.92
CA GLN A 193 -0.93 2.52 -15.93
C GLN A 193 -2.46 2.52 -15.69
N ALA A 194 -2.90 2.46 -14.43
CA ALA A 194 -4.33 2.53 -14.09
C ALA A 194 -4.94 3.89 -14.48
N MET A 195 -4.15 4.94 -14.46
CA MET A 195 -4.56 6.27 -14.95
C MET A 195 -4.55 6.35 -16.48
N GLU A 196 -3.55 5.76 -17.15
CA GLU A 196 -3.49 5.65 -18.62
C GLU A 196 -4.70 4.90 -19.17
N GLU A 197 -5.11 3.82 -18.48
CA GLU A 197 -6.28 3.02 -18.85
C GLU A 197 -7.62 3.63 -18.38
N ASP A 198 -7.60 4.87 -17.89
CA ASP A 198 -8.78 5.60 -17.39
C ASP A 198 -9.60 4.80 -16.34
N LEU A 199 -8.92 4.06 -15.46
CA LEU A 199 -9.56 3.30 -14.38
C LEU A 199 -9.74 4.12 -13.11
N LEU A 200 -9.03 5.23 -12.99
CA LEU A 200 -9.01 6.10 -11.82
C LEU A 200 -9.49 7.51 -12.17
N CYS A 201 -10.00 8.20 -11.18
CA CYS A 201 -10.34 9.62 -11.27
C CYS A 201 -9.05 10.44 -11.44
N PRO A 202 -9.00 11.41 -12.35
CA PRO A 202 -7.89 12.36 -12.45
C PRO A 202 -7.64 13.08 -11.13
N PHE A 203 -6.41 13.54 -10.91
CA PHE A 203 -6.09 14.33 -9.73
C PHE A 203 -5.16 15.50 -10.06
N HIS A 204 -5.28 16.55 -9.25
CA HIS A 204 -4.36 17.68 -9.24
C HIS A 204 -3.63 17.71 -7.91
N TYR A 205 -2.34 17.43 -7.95
CA TYR A 205 -1.48 17.43 -6.78
C TYR A 205 -0.72 18.75 -6.66
N PHE A 206 -0.81 19.34 -5.48
CA PHE A 206 -0.10 20.58 -5.14
C PHE A 206 0.79 20.34 -3.92
N GLY A 207 2.10 20.29 -4.15
CA GLY A 207 3.10 20.32 -3.08
C GLY A 207 3.29 21.76 -2.62
N ILE A 208 2.79 22.06 -1.45
CA ILE A 208 2.73 23.40 -0.86
C ILE A 208 3.73 23.48 0.29
N THR A 209 4.51 24.57 0.32
CA THR A 209 5.43 24.80 1.43
C THR A 209 4.67 25.01 2.74
N ASP A 210 4.90 24.18 3.76
CA ASP A 210 4.42 24.44 5.12
C ASP A 210 5.17 25.63 5.74
N LEU A 211 4.48 26.44 6.57
CA LEU A 211 4.93 27.78 7.02
C LEU A 211 6.25 27.77 7.79
N GLN A 212 6.60 26.71 8.52
CA GLN A 212 7.85 26.62 9.25
C GLN A 212 8.55 25.27 9.10
N THR A 213 9.85 25.29 9.35
CA THR A 213 10.69 24.09 9.36
C THR A 213 10.83 23.58 10.78
N VAL A 214 10.01 22.59 11.16
CA VAL A 214 10.27 21.85 12.38
C VAL A 214 11.05 20.60 12.02
N SER A 215 12.22 20.40 12.64
CA SER A 215 13.02 19.20 12.39
C SER A 215 12.39 17.97 13.05
N ASP A 216 12.46 16.81 12.40
CA ASP A 216 12.02 15.48 12.92
C ASP A 216 12.70 15.03 14.22
N ALA A 217 13.46 15.88 14.91
CA ALA A 217 14.45 15.47 15.89
C ALA A 217 14.11 15.81 17.34
N GLY A 218 12.87 16.10 17.68
CA GLY A 218 12.51 16.36 19.07
C GLY A 218 12.42 15.05 19.88
N LYS A 219 13.36 14.83 20.76
CA LYS A 219 13.33 13.72 21.75
C LYS A 219 12.94 14.19 23.16
N SER A 220 13.01 15.48 23.46
CA SER A 220 12.61 16.02 24.76
C SER A 220 11.12 16.35 24.81
N HIS A 221 10.55 16.36 26.01
CA HIS A 221 9.16 16.72 26.22
C HIS A 221 8.86 18.18 25.81
N GLU A 222 9.81 19.09 26.02
CA GLU A 222 9.70 20.50 25.61
C GLU A 222 9.67 20.65 24.10
N GLU A 223 10.55 19.97 23.37
CA GLU A 223 10.57 19.96 21.90
C GLU A 223 9.29 19.37 21.29
N GLN A 224 8.69 18.37 21.95
CA GLN A 224 7.39 17.81 21.53
C GLN A 224 6.24 18.81 21.72
N LEU A 225 6.25 19.61 22.82
CA LEU A 225 5.26 20.64 23.09
C LEU A 225 5.40 21.82 22.12
N GLU A 226 6.62 22.25 21.81
CA GLU A 226 6.88 23.29 20.81
C GLU A 226 6.41 22.83 19.41
N HIS A 227 6.70 21.59 19.04
CA HIS A 227 6.24 21.01 17.79
C HIS A 227 4.70 20.97 17.70
N PHE A 228 4.03 20.55 18.77
CA PHE A 228 2.58 20.56 18.86
C PHE A 228 1.99 21.97 18.72
N ARG A 229 2.53 22.96 19.47
CA ARG A 229 2.09 24.36 19.37
C ARG A 229 2.23 24.90 17.96
N TYR A 230 3.29 24.54 17.30
CA TYR A 230 3.52 24.94 15.90
C TYR A 230 2.49 24.31 14.96
N LEU A 231 2.29 22.98 15.03
CA LEU A 231 1.37 22.25 14.16
C LEU A 231 -0.08 22.74 14.29
N THR A 232 -0.42 23.34 15.41
CA THR A 232 -1.78 23.79 15.74
C THR A 232 -1.93 25.31 15.85
N CYS A 233 -0.91 26.10 15.46
CA CYS A 233 -0.99 27.57 15.54
C CYS A 233 -2.02 28.14 14.57
N ASP A 234 -2.58 29.29 14.92
CA ASP A 234 -3.64 29.95 14.15
C ASP A 234 -3.20 30.34 12.74
N ASP A 235 -1.95 30.79 12.59
CA ASP A 235 -1.39 31.14 11.28
C ASP A 235 -1.38 29.93 10.33
N ARG A 236 -0.97 28.76 10.84
CA ARG A 236 -0.98 27.51 10.06
C ARG A 236 -2.41 27.07 9.71
N VAL A 237 -3.33 27.14 10.68
CA VAL A 237 -4.75 26.83 10.45
C VAL A 237 -5.33 27.73 9.35
N ASN A 238 -5.14 29.05 9.46
CA ASN A 238 -5.60 30.01 8.47
C ASN A 238 -4.95 29.78 7.10
N TYR A 239 -3.67 29.43 7.08
CA TYR A 239 -2.94 29.13 5.86
C TYR A 239 -3.48 27.88 5.16
N VAL A 240 -3.72 26.79 5.90
CA VAL A 240 -4.32 25.55 5.36
C VAL A 240 -5.70 25.84 4.77
N MET A 241 -6.56 26.56 5.49
CA MET A 241 -7.89 26.93 5.01
C MET A 241 -7.82 27.80 3.74
N LYS A 242 -6.92 28.78 3.72
CA LYS A 242 -6.71 29.63 2.55
C LYS A 242 -6.27 28.83 1.33
N GLN A 243 -5.34 27.89 1.48
CA GLN A 243 -4.87 27.05 0.38
C GLN A 243 -5.97 26.09 -0.09
N ALA A 244 -6.71 25.46 0.82
CA ALA A 244 -7.83 24.58 0.48
C ALA A 244 -8.91 25.32 -0.34
N ASN A 245 -9.27 26.53 0.06
CA ASN A 245 -10.24 27.36 -0.66
C ASN A 245 -9.68 27.86 -2.01
N TYR A 246 -8.39 28.20 -2.09
CA TYR A 246 -7.76 28.69 -3.30
C TYR A 246 -7.69 27.64 -4.41
N PHE A 247 -7.28 26.41 -4.07
CA PHE A 247 -7.20 25.30 -5.03
C PHE A 247 -8.55 24.63 -5.29
N GLY A 248 -9.52 24.80 -4.39
CA GLY A 248 -10.88 24.33 -4.56
C GLY A 248 -11.04 22.81 -4.61
N TYR A 249 -12.12 22.39 -5.20
CA TYR A 249 -12.51 20.97 -5.34
C TYR A 249 -13.41 20.82 -6.57
N SER A 250 -13.65 19.58 -6.99
CA SER A 250 -14.63 19.24 -8.03
C SER A 250 -15.97 18.83 -7.39
N GLY A 251 -17.08 19.17 -8.05
CA GLY A 251 -18.43 18.89 -7.54
C GLY A 251 -19.05 20.07 -6.76
N ASP A 252 -20.22 19.85 -6.19
CA ASP A 252 -21.06 20.94 -5.62
C ASP A 252 -20.57 21.42 -4.25
N ARG A 253 -19.97 20.55 -3.44
CA ARG A 253 -19.39 20.88 -2.14
C ARG A 253 -18.12 20.10 -1.87
N VAL A 254 -17.34 20.54 -0.91
CA VAL A 254 -16.18 19.77 -0.45
C VAL A 254 -16.64 18.54 0.31
N LYS A 255 -16.04 17.39 -0.03
CA LYS A 255 -16.12 16.13 0.70
C LYS A 255 -14.67 15.70 0.91
N GLY A 256 -14.05 16.14 2.02
CA GLY A 256 -12.60 16.13 2.17
C GLY A 256 -12.07 15.16 3.23
N LEU A 257 -10.81 14.76 3.04
CA LEU A 257 -10.02 14.04 4.05
C LEU A 257 -8.80 14.86 4.45
N ILE A 258 -8.53 14.95 5.74
CA ILE A 258 -7.31 15.57 6.29
C ILE A 258 -6.51 14.51 7.04
N PHE A 259 -5.25 14.31 6.65
CA PHE A 259 -4.35 13.36 7.30
C PHE A 259 -3.37 14.08 8.23
N CYS A 260 -3.43 13.75 9.52
CA CYS A 260 -2.55 14.27 10.57
C CYS A 260 -1.59 13.20 11.10
N SER A 261 -0.54 13.63 11.80
CA SER A 261 0.44 12.74 12.41
C SER A 261 0.00 12.18 13.76
N ARG A 262 -0.82 12.93 14.51
CA ARG A 262 -1.17 12.65 15.91
C ARG A 262 -2.64 12.96 16.17
N ILE A 263 -3.24 12.24 17.12
CA ILE A 263 -4.65 12.41 17.49
C ILE A 263 -4.90 13.73 18.23
N ASP A 264 -3.97 14.15 19.08
CA ASP A 264 -4.04 15.45 19.79
C ASP A 264 -3.98 16.63 18.80
N GLU A 265 -3.08 16.56 17.81
CA GLU A 265 -3.01 17.51 16.69
C GLU A 265 -4.35 17.55 15.94
N ALA A 266 -4.89 16.40 15.55
CA ALA A 266 -6.13 16.30 14.80
C ALA A 266 -7.31 16.92 15.55
N ARG A 267 -7.42 16.69 16.87
CA ARG A 267 -8.49 17.26 17.70
C ARG A 267 -8.39 18.78 17.82
N GLU A 268 -7.19 19.30 18.05
CA GLU A 268 -7.00 20.75 18.17
C GLU A 268 -7.23 21.44 16.83
N LEU A 269 -6.76 20.86 15.72
CA LEU A 269 -7.04 21.39 14.38
C LEU A 269 -8.54 21.36 14.07
N SER A 270 -9.24 20.26 14.38
CA SER A 270 -10.70 20.18 14.19
C SER A 270 -11.44 21.28 14.95
N ARG A 271 -11.11 21.47 16.23
CA ARG A 271 -11.68 22.55 17.05
C ARG A 271 -11.49 23.92 16.37
N LYS A 272 -10.27 24.22 15.94
CA LYS A 272 -9.94 25.49 15.30
C LYS A 272 -10.54 25.69 13.92
N PHE A 273 -10.67 24.63 13.13
CA PHE A 273 -11.36 24.68 11.84
C PHE A 273 -12.86 24.92 12.03
N ASN A 274 -13.49 24.23 13.00
CA ASN A 274 -14.90 24.41 13.32
C ASN A 274 -15.20 25.83 13.83
N GLU A 275 -14.34 26.43 14.65
CA GLU A 275 -14.45 27.81 15.08
C GLU A 275 -14.39 28.84 13.93
N ARG A 276 -13.81 28.42 12.79
CA ARG A 276 -13.67 29.24 11.57
C ARG A 276 -14.68 28.90 10.47
N GLY A 277 -15.68 28.09 10.81
CA GLY A 277 -16.81 27.79 9.94
C GLY A 277 -16.69 26.55 9.07
N TRP A 278 -15.60 25.76 9.15
CA TRP A 278 -15.58 24.41 8.58
C TRP A 278 -16.36 23.45 9.49
N ARG A 279 -16.92 22.40 8.92
CA ARG A 279 -17.59 21.32 9.65
C ARG A 279 -16.69 20.09 9.61
N THR A 280 -15.93 19.86 10.67
CA THR A 280 -14.94 18.78 10.73
C THR A 280 -15.16 17.82 11.89
N LEU A 281 -14.83 16.55 11.70
CA LEU A 281 -14.87 15.52 12.73
C LEU A 281 -13.57 14.72 12.70
N VAL A 282 -13.03 14.39 13.88
CA VAL A 282 -11.84 13.55 14.01
C VAL A 282 -12.25 12.11 14.19
N LEU A 283 -11.62 11.23 13.42
CA LEU A 283 -11.72 9.78 13.58
C LEU A 283 -10.37 9.16 13.92
N SER A 284 -10.38 8.23 14.85
CA SER A 284 -9.21 7.52 15.36
C SER A 284 -9.39 5.99 15.34
N GLY A 285 -8.33 5.26 15.63
CA GLY A 285 -8.41 3.81 15.77
C GLY A 285 -9.30 3.33 16.92
N ALA A 286 -9.57 4.19 17.92
CA ALA A 286 -10.39 3.89 19.08
C ALA A 286 -11.91 4.01 18.83
N ASP A 287 -12.33 4.69 17.75
CA ASP A 287 -13.74 4.87 17.44
C ASP A 287 -14.40 3.58 16.95
N SER A 288 -15.66 3.38 17.30
CA SER A 288 -16.43 2.20 16.88
C SER A 288 -16.69 2.18 15.36
N GLU A 289 -17.07 1.02 14.83
CA GLU A 289 -17.43 0.90 13.41
C GLU A 289 -18.68 1.73 13.08
N GLU A 290 -19.63 1.80 14.01
CA GLU A 290 -20.86 2.57 13.87
C GLU A 290 -20.56 4.07 13.81
N ALA A 291 -19.74 4.60 14.73
CA ALA A 291 -19.36 6.01 14.73
C ALA A 291 -18.62 6.41 13.44
N ARG A 292 -17.78 5.51 12.90
CA ARG A 292 -17.11 5.74 11.62
C ARG A 292 -18.07 5.73 10.45
N ALA A 293 -19.05 4.82 10.45
CA ALA A 293 -20.05 4.74 9.40
C ALA A 293 -20.93 5.99 9.40
N GLU A 294 -21.38 6.44 10.56
CA GLU A 294 -22.15 7.68 10.74
C GLU A 294 -21.35 8.92 10.26
N ALA A 295 -20.08 9.02 10.64
CA ALA A 295 -19.24 10.13 10.19
C ALA A 295 -19.04 10.16 8.67
N ILE A 296 -18.91 8.99 8.04
CA ILE A 296 -18.83 8.88 6.58
C ILE A 296 -20.16 9.28 5.94
N GLU A 297 -21.29 8.82 6.47
CA GLU A 297 -22.61 9.18 5.98
C GLU A 297 -22.82 10.70 6.01
N ARG A 298 -22.44 11.37 7.10
CA ARG A 298 -22.46 12.83 7.23
C ARG A 298 -21.51 13.53 6.25
N LEU A 299 -20.37 12.93 5.90
CA LEU A 299 -19.46 13.48 4.90
C LEU A 299 -20.04 13.41 3.49
N VAL A 300 -20.71 12.31 3.13
CA VAL A 300 -21.14 12.05 1.74
C VAL A 300 -22.59 12.47 1.47
N MET A 301 -23.40 12.74 2.50
CA MET A 301 -24.82 13.06 2.37
C MET A 301 -25.05 14.26 1.45
N ASP A 302 -26.18 14.25 0.77
CA ASP A 302 -26.65 15.41 0.02
C ASP A 302 -27.19 16.47 0.99
N VAL A 303 -26.77 17.70 0.77
CA VAL A 303 -27.15 18.83 1.62
C VAL A 303 -28.32 19.55 0.96
N THR A 304 -29.46 19.59 1.67
CA THR A 304 -30.70 20.24 1.20
C THR A 304 -30.99 21.53 1.97
N SER A 305 -30.43 21.69 3.16
CA SER A 305 -30.56 22.87 3.99
C SER A 305 -29.30 23.14 4.82
N GLU A 306 -29.15 24.37 5.34
CA GLU A 306 -28.06 24.72 6.25
C GLU A 306 -28.17 24.01 7.63
N GLU A 307 -29.35 23.47 7.97
CA GLU A 307 -29.60 22.73 9.20
C GLU A 307 -29.14 21.27 9.11
N ASP A 308 -28.82 20.77 7.91
CA ASP A 308 -28.31 19.42 7.72
C ASP A 308 -27.00 19.23 8.47
N ASP A 309 -26.85 18.09 9.15
CA ASP A 309 -25.67 17.74 9.95
C ASP A 309 -24.55 17.13 9.09
N TYR A 310 -24.16 17.83 8.02
CA TYR A 310 -23.11 17.40 7.12
C TYR A 310 -21.72 17.79 7.61
N LEU A 311 -20.72 17.10 7.08
CA LEU A 311 -19.31 17.38 7.32
C LEU A 311 -18.61 17.81 6.00
N ASP A 312 -17.70 18.78 6.12
CA ASP A 312 -16.80 19.19 5.04
C ASP A 312 -15.58 18.26 5.00
N TYR A 313 -15.04 17.91 6.17
CA TYR A 313 -13.83 17.10 6.27
C TYR A 313 -13.90 16.09 7.42
N LEU A 314 -13.36 14.90 7.15
CA LEU A 314 -12.93 13.97 8.19
C LEU A 314 -11.43 14.11 8.40
N ILE A 315 -11.03 14.35 9.65
CA ILE A 315 -9.63 14.43 10.05
C ILE A 315 -9.22 13.09 10.64
N THR A 316 -8.11 12.52 10.20
CA THR A 316 -7.75 11.15 10.55
C THR A 316 -6.26 10.96 10.81
N VAL A 317 -5.96 9.99 11.68
CA VAL A 317 -4.61 9.52 11.97
C VAL A 317 -4.60 8.01 11.76
N ASP A 318 -3.88 7.56 10.71
CA ASP A 318 -3.61 6.15 10.35
C ASP A 318 -4.82 5.21 10.10
N ILE A 319 -6.07 5.66 10.25
CA ILE A 319 -7.24 4.78 10.10
C ILE A 319 -7.74 4.63 8.66
N PHE A 320 -7.59 5.63 7.83
CA PHE A 320 -7.96 5.58 6.41
C PHE A 320 -6.80 5.21 5.48
N SER A 321 -5.65 4.79 6.01
CA SER A 321 -4.57 4.23 5.21
C SER A 321 -4.93 2.86 4.63
N GLU A 322 -5.81 2.08 5.29
CA GLU A 322 -6.29 0.78 4.82
C GLU A 322 -7.79 0.62 5.13
N GLY A 323 -8.56 0.09 4.20
CA GLY A 323 -9.87 -0.54 4.45
C GLY A 323 -11.13 0.32 4.41
N THR A 324 -11.08 1.64 4.45
CA THR A 324 -12.27 2.48 4.28
C THR A 324 -12.24 3.16 2.92
N ASP A 325 -13.32 3.07 2.19
CA ASP A 325 -13.44 3.58 0.85
C ASP A 325 -14.57 4.59 0.76
N ILE A 326 -14.23 5.84 0.48
CA ILE A 326 -15.18 6.93 0.33
C ILE A 326 -14.99 7.47 -1.08
N VAL A 327 -15.84 7.01 -1.99
CA VAL A 327 -15.68 7.29 -3.42
C VAL A 327 -15.95 8.76 -3.77
N GLU A 328 -16.72 9.46 -2.95
CA GLU A 328 -17.15 10.83 -3.12
C GLU A 328 -16.06 11.86 -2.77
N VAL A 329 -14.98 11.45 -2.10
CA VAL A 329 -13.89 12.37 -1.71
C VAL A 329 -13.34 13.12 -2.92
N ASN A 330 -13.37 14.44 -2.85
CA ASN A 330 -12.93 15.34 -3.91
C ASN A 330 -11.76 16.26 -3.51
N GLN A 331 -11.41 16.32 -2.22
CA GLN A 331 -10.22 17.02 -1.74
C GLN A 331 -9.51 16.22 -0.65
N VAL A 332 -8.18 16.14 -0.73
CA VAL A 332 -7.32 15.48 0.27
C VAL A 332 -6.25 16.45 0.74
N ILE A 333 -6.15 16.65 2.05
CA ILE A 333 -5.15 17.53 2.67
C ILE A 333 -4.20 16.67 3.51
N MET A 334 -2.91 16.75 3.21
CA MET A 334 -1.87 16.01 3.90
C MET A 334 -1.06 16.97 4.79
N LEU A 335 -1.29 16.89 6.10
CA LEU A 335 -0.58 17.70 7.11
C LEU A 335 0.52 16.91 7.84
N ARG A 336 0.84 15.73 7.33
CA ARG A 336 1.87 14.85 7.90
C ARG A 336 2.98 14.55 6.89
N PRO A 337 4.23 14.32 7.39
CA PRO A 337 5.32 13.93 6.51
C PRO A 337 5.05 12.58 5.83
N THR A 338 5.40 12.48 4.57
CA THR A 338 5.39 11.21 3.84
C THR A 338 6.50 10.29 4.38
N GLN A 339 6.10 9.25 5.09
CA GLN A 339 7.04 8.28 5.68
C GLN A 339 7.37 7.14 4.70
N SER A 340 6.46 6.84 3.78
CA SER A 340 6.58 5.75 2.82
C SER A 340 5.83 6.09 1.53
N PRO A 341 6.42 5.87 0.35
CA PRO A 341 5.72 6.01 -0.92
C PRO A 341 4.46 5.16 -0.99
N ILE A 342 4.48 4.01 -0.33
CA ILE A 342 3.36 3.06 -0.27
C ILE A 342 2.17 3.66 0.48
N VAL A 343 2.39 4.17 1.68
CA VAL A 343 1.34 4.81 2.50
C VAL A 343 0.78 6.04 1.78
N PHE A 344 1.65 6.83 1.16
CA PHE A 344 1.26 7.98 0.36
C PHE A 344 0.30 7.59 -0.77
N VAL A 345 0.67 6.60 -1.61
CA VAL A 345 -0.18 6.12 -2.71
C VAL A 345 -1.48 5.51 -2.19
N GLN A 346 -1.47 4.83 -1.05
CA GLN A 346 -2.69 4.29 -0.43
C GLN A 346 -3.64 5.41 0.03
N GLN A 347 -3.12 6.48 0.59
CA GLN A 347 -3.91 7.65 0.99
C GLN A 347 -4.47 8.42 -0.21
N LEU A 348 -3.64 8.64 -1.24
CA LEU A 348 -4.09 9.20 -2.51
C LEU A 348 -5.21 8.36 -3.12
N GLY A 349 -5.02 7.05 -3.17
CA GLY A 349 -5.96 6.11 -3.81
C GLY A 349 -7.36 6.12 -3.21
N ARG A 350 -7.55 6.68 -2.01
CA ARG A 350 -8.88 6.84 -1.40
C ARG A 350 -9.77 7.80 -2.16
N GLY A 351 -9.20 8.89 -2.66
CA GLY A 351 -9.91 9.86 -3.49
C GLY A 351 -9.95 9.52 -4.98
N LEU A 352 -9.13 8.56 -5.46
CA LEU A 352 -8.96 8.34 -6.89
C LEU A 352 -10.01 7.41 -7.53
N ARG A 353 -11.05 7.01 -6.83
CA ARG A 353 -12.16 6.29 -7.48
C ARG A 353 -13.03 7.23 -8.27
N LYS A 354 -13.49 6.78 -9.43
CA LYS A 354 -14.45 7.54 -10.24
C LYS A 354 -15.80 7.59 -9.56
N HIS A 355 -16.40 8.76 -9.58
CA HIS A 355 -17.76 9.00 -9.12
C HIS A 355 -18.44 10.02 -10.05
N SER A 356 -19.76 9.92 -10.22
CA SER A 356 -20.52 10.80 -11.12
C SER A 356 -20.51 12.26 -10.72
N GLU A 357 -20.36 12.54 -9.41
CA GLU A 357 -20.38 13.91 -8.86
C GLU A 357 -19.02 14.58 -8.83
N LYS A 358 -17.96 13.93 -9.28
CA LYS A 358 -16.63 14.53 -9.33
C LYS A 358 -15.89 14.22 -10.61
N GLU A 359 -15.24 15.22 -11.17
CA GLU A 359 -14.40 15.10 -12.36
C GLU A 359 -12.94 14.85 -12.01
N TYR A 360 -12.47 15.37 -10.88
CA TYR A 360 -11.09 15.23 -10.40
C TYR A 360 -11.02 15.33 -8.87
N VAL A 361 -9.86 15.00 -8.33
CA VAL A 361 -9.53 15.16 -6.91
C VAL A 361 -8.40 16.15 -6.74
N VAL A 362 -8.54 17.09 -5.82
CA VAL A 362 -7.48 18.02 -5.43
C VAL A 362 -6.72 17.45 -4.24
N ILE A 363 -5.40 17.40 -4.34
CA ILE A 363 -4.51 16.91 -3.30
C ILE A 363 -3.56 18.02 -2.89
N LEU A 364 -3.65 18.43 -1.63
CA LEU A 364 -2.81 19.45 -1.03
C LEU A 364 -1.85 18.80 -0.05
N ASP A 365 -0.56 18.78 -0.38
CA ASP A 365 0.47 18.21 0.48
C ASP A 365 1.35 19.31 1.05
N PHE A 366 1.25 19.52 2.37
CA PHE A 366 1.99 20.54 3.10
C PHE A 366 3.39 20.06 3.44
N ILE A 367 4.36 20.41 2.59
CA ILE A 367 5.73 19.94 2.61
C ILE A 367 6.56 20.74 3.61
N GLY A 368 6.82 20.16 4.77
CA GLY A 368 7.77 20.66 5.75
C GLY A 368 9.23 20.37 5.38
N ASN A 369 10.16 20.61 6.31
CA ASN A 369 11.58 20.28 6.13
C ASN A 369 11.89 18.85 6.59
N TYR A 370 11.31 17.86 5.93
CA TYR A 370 11.46 16.46 6.28
C TYR A 370 12.57 15.77 5.45
N LYS A 371 13.32 14.88 6.09
CA LYS A 371 14.38 14.10 5.43
C LYS A 371 13.88 13.22 4.28
N ASN A 372 12.61 12.83 4.33
CA ASN A 372 11.99 11.88 3.42
C ASN A 372 11.20 12.53 2.27
N ASN A 373 11.29 13.84 2.07
CA ASN A 373 10.57 14.53 1.00
C ASN A 373 10.87 13.97 -0.41
N PHE A 374 12.03 13.35 -0.62
CA PHE A 374 12.35 12.65 -1.86
C PHE A 374 11.44 11.45 -2.15
N MET A 375 10.71 10.94 -1.16
CA MET A 375 9.76 9.84 -1.35
C MET A 375 8.51 10.26 -2.11
N ILE A 376 8.14 11.55 -2.06
CA ILE A 376 6.96 12.08 -2.75
C ILE A 376 7.06 11.87 -4.27
N PRO A 377 8.09 12.37 -4.97
CA PRO A 377 8.23 12.13 -6.40
C PRO A 377 8.40 10.65 -6.75
N ILE A 378 9.03 9.83 -5.89
CA ILE A 378 9.12 8.38 -6.08
C ILE A 378 7.73 7.74 -6.05
N ALA A 379 6.88 8.12 -5.09
CA ALA A 379 5.54 7.59 -4.96
C ALA A 379 4.66 7.96 -6.17
N LEU A 380 4.76 9.19 -6.62
CA LEU A 380 3.98 9.72 -7.75
C LEU A 380 4.46 9.17 -9.10
N SER A 381 5.78 9.01 -9.29
CA SER A 381 6.36 8.47 -10.52
C SER A 381 6.31 6.94 -10.61
N GLY A 382 6.19 6.25 -9.48
CA GLY A 382 6.38 4.80 -9.43
C GLY A 382 7.82 4.34 -9.65
N ASP A 383 8.79 5.26 -9.65
CA ASP A 383 10.22 4.96 -9.84
C ASP A 383 10.77 4.14 -8.67
N ARG A 384 11.35 2.98 -8.99
CA ARG A 384 11.97 2.08 -8.01
C ARG A 384 13.49 2.08 -8.08
N THR A 385 14.05 2.80 -9.03
CA THR A 385 15.51 2.83 -9.24
C THR A 385 16.20 3.65 -8.17
N TYR A 386 15.47 4.57 -7.51
CA TYR A 386 16.02 5.56 -6.60
C TYR A 386 17.16 6.38 -7.25
N ASN A 387 17.13 6.50 -8.58
CA ASN A 387 18.09 7.30 -9.31
C ASN A 387 17.80 8.78 -9.11
N LYS A 388 18.76 9.50 -8.55
CA LYS A 388 18.65 10.94 -8.24
C LYS A 388 18.28 11.78 -9.46
N ASP A 389 18.84 11.47 -10.61
CA ASP A 389 18.62 12.24 -11.84
C ASP A 389 17.22 11.99 -12.39
N THR A 390 16.72 10.76 -12.32
CA THR A 390 15.35 10.42 -12.69
C THR A 390 14.35 11.13 -11.77
N ILE A 391 14.58 11.09 -10.45
CA ILE A 391 13.72 11.75 -9.47
C ILE A 391 13.72 13.28 -9.67
N ARG A 392 14.88 13.89 -9.89
CA ARG A 392 15.00 15.33 -10.16
C ARG A 392 14.28 15.74 -11.44
N ARG A 393 14.46 14.97 -12.52
CA ARG A 393 13.76 15.20 -13.78
C ARG A 393 12.25 15.16 -13.59
N TYR A 394 11.74 14.18 -12.84
CA TYR A 394 10.32 14.08 -12.52
C TYR A 394 9.78 15.32 -11.80
N VAL A 395 10.52 15.83 -10.82
CA VAL A 395 10.14 17.06 -10.09
C VAL A 395 10.16 18.30 -11.01
N MET A 396 11.09 18.32 -11.99
CA MET A 396 11.19 19.42 -12.97
C MET A 396 10.09 19.39 -14.03
N GLU A 397 9.82 18.21 -14.57
CA GLU A 397 8.87 18.02 -15.68
C GLU A 397 7.41 18.00 -15.19
N GLY A 398 7.17 17.68 -13.90
CA GLY A 398 5.86 17.75 -13.24
C GLY A 398 4.73 17.09 -14.03
N ALA A 399 3.73 17.87 -14.39
CA ALA A 399 2.52 17.42 -15.07
C ALA A 399 2.74 16.72 -16.43
N ARG A 400 3.89 16.87 -17.07
CA ARG A 400 4.17 16.23 -18.38
C ARG A 400 4.42 14.73 -18.28
N VAL A 401 4.60 14.22 -17.08
CA VAL A 401 5.00 12.81 -16.85
C VAL A 401 3.82 11.94 -16.40
N ILE A 402 2.70 12.56 -16.01
CA ILE A 402 1.51 11.82 -15.57
C ILE A 402 0.53 11.70 -16.71
N PRO A 403 0.04 10.48 -17.00
CA PRO A 403 -0.97 10.25 -18.02
C PRO A 403 -2.33 10.87 -17.67
N GLY A 404 -3.10 11.19 -18.70
CA GLY A 404 -4.45 11.70 -18.57
C GLY A 404 -4.54 13.19 -18.18
N SER A 405 -5.65 13.58 -17.57
CA SER A 405 -5.94 14.96 -17.17
C SER A 405 -5.36 15.35 -15.80
N SER A 406 -4.49 14.51 -15.23
CA SER A 406 -3.86 14.76 -13.93
C SER A 406 -2.67 15.71 -14.03
N SER A 407 -2.40 16.43 -12.95
CA SER A 407 -1.27 17.35 -12.88
C SER A 407 -0.55 17.30 -11.53
N ILE A 408 0.76 17.59 -11.56
CA ILE A 408 1.58 17.73 -10.35
C ILE A 408 2.25 19.10 -10.38
N HIS A 409 2.08 19.84 -9.31
CA HIS A 409 2.69 21.14 -9.11
C HIS A 409 3.39 21.19 -7.75
N PHE A 410 4.63 21.67 -7.75
CA PHE A 410 5.37 22.00 -6.52
C PHE A 410 5.66 23.48 -6.53
N ASP A 411 5.46 24.18 -5.43
CA ASP A 411 6.00 25.51 -5.29
C ASP A 411 7.54 25.51 -5.23
N GLU A 412 8.17 26.65 -5.46
CA GLU A 412 9.62 26.73 -5.59
C GLU A 412 10.38 26.32 -4.32
N ILE A 413 9.81 26.60 -3.14
CA ILE A 413 10.42 26.23 -1.86
C ILE A 413 10.26 24.74 -1.64
N SER A 414 9.10 24.15 -1.95
CA SER A 414 8.88 22.70 -1.88
C SER A 414 9.82 21.94 -2.82
N LYS A 415 10.01 22.42 -4.06
CA LYS A 415 11.02 21.88 -5.00
C LYS A 415 12.41 21.90 -4.37
N LYS A 416 12.81 23.04 -3.80
CA LYS A 416 14.11 23.17 -3.12
C LYS A 416 14.26 22.17 -1.99
N ARG A 417 13.24 22.03 -1.12
CA ARG A 417 13.23 21.06 -0.01
C ARG A 417 13.34 19.61 -0.51
N ILE A 418 12.64 19.28 -1.61
CA ILE A 418 12.73 17.96 -2.23
C ILE A 418 14.14 17.74 -2.79
N TYR A 419 14.73 18.71 -3.48
CA TYR A 419 16.10 18.61 -4.01
C TYR A 419 17.13 18.44 -2.90
N GLU A 420 17.04 19.21 -1.81
CA GLU A 420 17.91 19.05 -0.65
C GLU A 420 17.78 17.64 -0.03
N ALA A 421 16.57 17.10 0.00
CA ALA A 421 16.34 15.72 0.47
C ALA A 421 16.94 14.69 -0.49
N ILE A 422 16.82 14.89 -1.82
CA ILE A 422 17.45 14.04 -2.85
C ILE A 422 18.99 14.09 -2.74
N ASP A 423 19.55 15.27 -2.49
CA ASP A 423 21.02 15.43 -2.34
C ASP A 423 21.56 14.69 -1.12
N LYS A 424 20.80 14.71 -0.02
CA LYS A 424 21.10 13.96 1.20
C LYS A 424 20.84 12.47 1.07
N LEU A 425 20.12 12.03 0.04
CA LEU A 425 19.91 10.62 -0.25
C LEU A 425 21.27 9.93 -0.39
N SER A 426 21.47 8.92 0.41
CA SER A 426 22.63 8.04 0.26
C SER A 426 22.61 7.41 -1.12
N THR A 427 23.75 7.36 -1.80
CA THR A 427 23.84 6.63 -3.07
C THR A 427 23.30 5.21 -2.87
N PRO A 428 22.75 4.53 -3.91
CA PRO A 428 22.26 3.15 -3.79
C PRO A 428 23.21 2.24 -3.04
N LYS A 429 24.51 2.44 -3.25
CA LYS A 429 25.59 1.76 -2.53
C LYS A 429 25.59 2.05 -1.02
N LYS A 430 25.38 3.30 -0.63
CA LYS A 430 25.36 3.70 0.80
C LYS A 430 24.09 3.22 1.48
N MET A 431 22.93 3.26 0.80
CA MET A 431 21.68 2.68 1.28
C MET A 431 21.81 1.17 1.49
N LEU A 432 22.50 0.46 0.58
CA LEU A 432 22.79 -0.96 0.71
C LEU A 432 23.65 -1.25 1.94
N ILE A 433 24.68 -0.42 2.17
CA ILE A 433 25.56 -0.51 3.34
C ILE A 433 24.79 -0.20 4.64
N GLU A 434 23.96 0.83 4.65
CA GLU A 434 23.12 1.20 5.81
C GLU A 434 22.10 0.10 6.14
N LYS A 435 21.47 -0.46 5.09
CA LYS A 435 20.56 -1.61 5.23
C LYS A 435 21.28 -2.83 5.76
N TYR A 436 22.49 -3.11 5.28
CA TYR A 436 23.37 -4.17 5.78
C TYR A 436 23.72 -3.98 7.25
N ILE A 437 24.15 -2.77 7.65
CA ILE A 437 24.47 -2.43 9.04
C ILE A 437 23.24 -2.60 9.94
N LYS A 438 22.07 -2.14 9.50
CA LYS A 438 20.82 -2.28 10.22
C LYS A 438 20.44 -3.76 10.42
N THR A 439 20.56 -4.58 9.37
CA THR A 439 20.31 -6.02 9.44
C THR A 439 21.27 -6.72 10.40
N VAL A 440 22.55 -6.38 10.35
CA VAL A 440 23.58 -6.92 11.26
C VAL A 440 23.32 -6.51 12.71
N ASN A 441 22.86 -5.29 12.95
CA ASN A 441 22.55 -4.83 14.30
C ASN A 441 21.28 -5.51 14.86
N LEU A 442 20.23 -5.66 14.07
CA LEU A 442 19.04 -6.44 14.42
C LEU A 442 19.40 -7.90 14.75
N TYR A 443 20.29 -8.50 13.96
CA TYR A 443 20.80 -9.83 14.22
C TYR A 443 21.58 -9.92 15.54
N LYS A 444 22.43 -8.93 15.83
CA LYS A 444 23.14 -8.82 17.11
C LYS A 444 22.20 -8.72 18.30
N GLU A 445 21.16 -7.92 18.21
CA GLU A 445 20.13 -7.75 19.25
C GLU A 445 19.35 -9.05 19.50
N HIS A 446 18.99 -9.74 18.43
CA HIS A 446 18.21 -11.00 18.53
C HIS A 446 19.03 -12.17 19.09
N TYR A 447 20.34 -12.17 18.89
CA TYR A 447 21.24 -13.27 19.29
C TYR A 447 22.18 -12.92 20.47
N GLN A 448 21.93 -11.85 21.20
CA GLN A 448 22.74 -11.47 22.39
C GLN A 448 22.84 -12.56 23.49
N GLY A 449 22.01 -13.61 23.44
CA GLY A 449 22.05 -14.75 24.36
C GLY A 449 22.86 -15.96 23.89
N LYS A 450 23.35 -16.00 22.65
CA LYS A 450 24.16 -17.14 22.12
C LYS A 450 25.51 -16.61 21.64
N ALA A 451 26.61 -17.20 22.16
CA ALA A 451 27.97 -16.79 21.86
C ALA A 451 28.22 -16.73 20.34
N LEU A 452 28.25 -15.54 19.79
CA LEU A 452 28.61 -15.31 18.40
C LEU A 452 30.07 -15.70 18.20
N ASN A 453 30.34 -16.64 17.30
CA ASN A 453 31.67 -17.17 17.05
C ASN A 453 32.64 -16.01 16.76
N GLN A 454 33.78 -15.94 17.48
CA GLN A 454 34.77 -14.87 17.37
C GLN A 454 35.22 -14.57 15.94
N LYS A 455 35.25 -15.60 15.05
CA LYS A 455 35.53 -15.44 13.62
C LYS A 455 34.50 -14.57 12.87
N VAL A 456 33.20 -14.66 13.19
CA VAL A 456 32.16 -13.84 12.60
C VAL A 456 32.32 -12.38 13.02
N LYS A 457 32.65 -12.14 14.29
CA LYS A 457 32.97 -10.78 14.79
C LYS A 457 34.17 -10.16 14.09
N GLN A 458 35.23 -10.95 13.82
CA GLN A 458 36.41 -10.47 13.11
C GLN A 458 36.12 -10.11 11.65
N VAL A 459 35.35 -10.96 10.92
CA VAL A 459 34.98 -10.72 9.53
C VAL A 459 34.09 -9.48 9.39
N ILE A 460 33.12 -9.30 10.29
CA ILE A 460 32.26 -8.11 10.31
C ILE A 460 33.10 -6.85 10.57
N ASN A 461 34.02 -6.86 11.53
CA ASN A 461 34.85 -5.70 11.89
C ASN A 461 35.91 -5.37 10.84
N GLN A 462 36.49 -6.34 10.16
CA GLN A 462 37.47 -6.10 9.08
C GLN A 462 36.82 -5.50 7.81
N LYS A 463 35.59 -5.88 7.47
CA LYS A 463 34.96 -5.46 6.19
C LYS A 463 34.11 -4.20 6.28
N THR A 464 33.70 -3.75 7.47
CA THR A 464 33.15 -2.37 7.66
C THR A 464 34.21 -1.29 7.41
N LYS A 465 35.52 -1.65 7.38
CA LYS A 465 36.65 -0.75 7.04
C LYS A 465 37.06 -0.74 5.56
N VAL A 466 36.49 -1.62 4.71
CA VAL A 466 36.88 -1.65 3.28
C VAL A 466 36.19 -0.51 2.53
N LYS A 467 36.98 0.46 2.09
CA LYS A 467 36.59 1.49 1.10
C LYS A 467 36.25 0.81 -0.22
N LEU A 468 34.98 0.72 -0.54
CA LEU A 468 34.46 0.24 -1.83
C LEU A 468 34.60 1.36 -2.88
N ASN A 469 35.64 1.33 -3.69
CA ASN A 469 35.91 2.29 -4.75
C ASN A 469 35.52 1.75 -6.14
N THR A 470 34.23 1.46 -6.39
CA THR A 470 33.77 1.10 -7.74
C THR A 470 32.38 1.63 -8.02
N SER A 471 32.15 2.19 -9.19
CA SER A 471 30.81 2.53 -9.72
C SER A 471 30.05 1.24 -10.04
N LEU A 472 28.88 1.06 -9.48
CA LEU A 472 28.00 -0.08 -9.74
C LEU A 472 26.86 0.37 -10.66
N ASP A 473 26.69 -0.34 -11.76
CA ASP A 473 25.63 -0.22 -12.74
C ASP A 473 24.32 -0.87 -12.22
N SER A 474 23.16 -0.39 -12.66
CA SER A 474 21.82 -0.83 -12.21
C SER A 474 21.52 -2.32 -12.47
N SER A 475 22.13 -2.92 -13.52
CA SER A 475 22.01 -4.36 -13.77
C SER A 475 22.70 -5.21 -12.70
N LYS A 476 23.72 -4.66 -12.04
CA LYS A 476 24.45 -5.29 -10.95
C LYS A 476 23.77 -5.11 -9.59
N LEU A 477 22.90 -4.12 -9.46
CA LEU A 477 22.11 -3.91 -8.25
C LEU A 477 21.13 -5.08 -8.00
N ASN A 478 20.56 -5.65 -9.06
CA ASN A 478 19.71 -6.84 -8.97
C ASN A 478 20.54 -8.08 -8.57
N GLN A 479 21.73 -8.25 -9.11
CA GLN A 479 22.64 -9.33 -8.68
C GLN A 479 23.05 -9.16 -7.22
N VAL A 480 23.36 -7.94 -6.77
CA VAL A 480 23.69 -7.66 -5.38
C VAL A 480 22.51 -7.94 -4.44
N ASN A 481 21.27 -7.72 -4.86
CA ASN A 481 20.08 -8.10 -4.10
C ASN A 481 19.90 -9.64 -4.00
N VAL A 482 20.18 -10.38 -5.05
CA VAL A 482 20.21 -11.85 -5.04
C VAL A 482 21.31 -12.36 -4.10
N TYR A 483 22.51 -11.79 -4.16
CA TYR A 483 23.61 -12.12 -3.24
C TYR A 483 23.29 -11.73 -1.79
N PHE A 484 22.54 -10.67 -1.58
CA PHE A 484 22.11 -10.22 -0.25
C PHE A 484 21.11 -11.18 0.37
N ASN A 485 20.17 -11.69 -0.42
CA ASN A 485 19.22 -12.71 0.01
C ASN A 485 19.94 -14.04 0.31
N PHE A 486 20.94 -14.39 -0.50
CA PHE A 486 21.77 -15.57 -0.28
C PHE A 486 22.68 -15.43 0.96
N LEU A 487 23.16 -14.23 1.27
CA LEU A 487 23.95 -13.94 2.49
C LEU A 487 23.09 -14.06 3.75
N ASN A 488 21.83 -13.64 3.71
CA ASN A 488 20.88 -13.83 4.78
C ASN A 488 20.56 -15.32 5.00
N TYR A 489 20.43 -16.09 3.91
CA TYR A 489 20.25 -17.54 3.96
C TYR A 489 21.43 -18.26 4.64
N ALA A 490 22.65 -17.92 4.23
CA ALA A 490 23.87 -18.48 4.78
C ALA A 490 24.07 -18.15 6.27
N LEU A 491 23.65 -16.95 6.70
CA LEU A 491 23.69 -16.51 8.10
C LEU A 491 22.65 -17.25 8.96
N LEU A 492 21.45 -17.50 8.42
CA LEU A 492 20.37 -18.25 9.11
C LEU A 492 20.68 -19.75 9.21
N ALA A 493 21.33 -20.32 8.19
CA ALA A 493 21.74 -21.72 8.17
C ALA A 493 22.96 -22.04 9.06
N GLY A 494 23.51 -21.07 9.80
CA GLY A 494 24.65 -21.28 10.71
C GLY A 494 25.98 -21.53 10.03
N GLY A 495 26.08 -21.28 8.71
CA GLY A 495 27.23 -21.64 7.90
C GLY A 495 28.26 -20.51 7.72
N VAL A 496 29.20 -20.39 8.66
CA VAL A 496 30.41 -19.54 8.50
C VAL A 496 31.19 -19.87 7.21
N TYR A 497 31.08 -21.10 6.72
CA TYR A 497 31.74 -21.60 5.51
C TYR A 497 31.17 -20.98 4.23
N CYS A 498 29.86 -20.85 4.11
CA CYS A 498 29.22 -20.20 2.96
C CYS A 498 29.56 -18.72 2.86
N MET A 499 29.65 -18.00 3.98
CA MET A 499 30.02 -16.59 3.98
C MET A 499 31.45 -16.34 3.48
N THR A 500 32.39 -17.23 3.82
CA THR A 500 33.80 -17.14 3.36
C THR A 500 33.90 -17.38 1.86
N MET A 501 33.12 -18.33 1.32
CA MET A 501 33.10 -18.65 -0.11
C MET A 501 32.48 -17.52 -0.95
N ILE A 502 31.38 -16.93 -0.51
CA ILE A 502 30.73 -15.80 -1.20
C ILE A 502 31.66 -14.56 -1.23
N LEU A 503 32.33 -14.29 -0.12
CA LEU A 503 33.27 -13.18 -0.01
C LEU A 503 34.55 -13.43 -0.82
N ALA A 504 34.98 -14.68 -0.98
CA ALA A 504 36.09 -15.07 -1.85
C ALA A 504 35.71 -14.92 -3.34
N SER A 505 34.49 -15.31 -3.74
CA SER A 505 34.00 -15.15 -5.11
C SER A 505 33.87 -13.67 -5.52
N LEU A 506 33.38 -12.81 -4.64
CA LEU A 506 33.30 -11.37 -4.87
C LEU A 506 34.69 -10.71 -4.99
N ASN A 507 35.68 -11.23 -4.27
CA ASN A 507 37.07 -10.79 -4.40
C ASN A 507 37.71 -11.28 -5.71
N GLN A 508 37.43 -12.51 -6.17
CA GLN A 508 37.95 -13.03 -7.44
C GLN A 508 37.41 -12.28 -8.66
N GLU A 509 36.14 -11.88 -8.66
CA GLU A 509 35.59 -11.01 -9.73
C GLU A 509 36.25 -9.62 -9.74
N GLY A 510 36.53 -9.07 -8.56
CA GLY A 510 37.29 -7.81 -8.44
C GLY A 510 38.75 -7.91 -8.95
N VAL A 511 39.40 -9.04 -8.77
CA VAL A 511 40.75 -9.32 -9.25
C VAL A 511 40.77 -9.61 -10.75
N ARG A 512 39.83 -10.41 -11.28
CA ARG A 512 39.73 -10.66 -12.75
C ARG A 512 39.52 -9.37 -13.55
N LYS A 513 38.79 -8.38 -13.04
CA LYS A 513 38.63 -7.09 -13.72
C LYS A 513 39.88 -6.23 -13.71
N ARG A 514 40.78 -6.38 -12.73
CA ARG A 514 42.07 -5.67 -12.74
C ARG A 514 43.06 -6.27 -13.75
N THR A 515 42.96 -7.57 -14.03
CA THR A 515 43.82 -8.28 -14.96
C THR A 515 43.42 -8.09 -16.44
N ILE A 516 42.17 -7.63 -16.70
CA ILE A 516 41.66 -7.35 -18.06
C ILE A 516 41.87 -5.87 -18.44
N MET A 517 42.18 -4.99 -17.49
CA MET A 517 42.44 -3.56 -17.71
C MET A 517 43.92 -3.19 -17.57
N SER A 518 44.82 -4.13 -17.35
CA SER A 518 46.28 -4.05 -17.54
C SER A 518 46.66 -4.86 -18.78
#